data_1aeaf70f1e7544b75015814d7ce7d490
#
_entry.id   1aeaf70f1e7544b75015814d7ce7d490
#
_cell.length_a   1.000
_cell.length_b   1.000
_cell.length_c   1.000
_cell.angle_alpha   90.00
_cell.angle_beta   90.00
_cell.angle_gamma   90.00
#
_symmetry.space_group_name_H-M   'P 1'
#
loop_
_entity.id
_entity.type
_entity.pdbx_description
1 polymer ?
#
loop_
_entity_poly.entity_id
_entity_poly.type
_entity_poly.pdbx_seq_one_letter_code
_entity_poly.pdbx_strand_id
1 'polypeptide(L)'
;LAFGHRRVFVADEGRELVVVWIASEANFARLEQNKKNLARIADPRGLSEAEVKALLADTKPHYHLMGGLHSGETGPSEMLMELAYRLATETSPIVSQIRDQLYVSITPAADADGRDRNVDW
;
A
#
# COMPACT_ATOMS: atom_id res chain seq x y z
N LEU A 1 -8.67 1.77 14.51
CA LEU A 1 -7.60 2.19 13.60
C LEU A 1 -6.90 0.94 13.09
N ALA A 2 -7.14 0.55 11.84
CA ALA A 2 -6.45 -0.59 11.26
C ALA A 2 -5.29 -0.09 10.38
N PHE A 3 -4.14 -0.22 10.93
CA PHE A 3 -2.87 0.10 10.32
C PHE A 3 -1.95 -1.10 10.54
N GLY A 4 -1.34 -1.57 9.47
CA GLY A 4 -0.35 -2.64 9.52
C GLY A 4 0.90 -2.24 8.74
N HIS A 5 2.06 -2.55 9.25
CA HIS A 5 3.29 -2.52 8.48
C HIS A 5 3.76 -3.95 8.22
N ARG A 6 4.37 -4.17 7.08
CA ARG A 6 5.02 -5.43 6.76
C ARG A 6 6.43 -5.15 6.25
N ARG A 7 7.39 -5.82 6.86
CA ARG A 7 8.72 -5.97 6.30
C ARG A 7 8.59 -6.80 5.02
N VAL A 8 8.99 -6.26 3.88
CA VAL A 8 8.78 -6.95 2.60
C VAL A 8 10.10 -7.46 2.04
N PHE A 9 11.17 -6.69 2.17
CA PHE A 9 12.49 -7.02 1.66
C PHE A 9 13.56 -6.49 2.59
N VAL A 10 14.79 -6.94 2.36
CA VAL A 10 16.01 -6.41 2.95
C VAL A 10 16.84 -5.89 1.80
N ALA A 11 17.31 -4.65 1.88
CA ALA A 11 18.24 -4.05 0.93
C ALA A 11 19.62 -4.70 1.03
N ASP A 12 20.51 -4.45 0.08
CA ASP A 12 21.80 -5.12 -0.02
C ASP A 12 22.68 -4.95 1.23
N GLU A 13 22.58 -3.80 1.91
CA GLU A 13 23.30 -3.49 3.16
C GLU A 13 22.53 -3.90 4.42
N GLY A 14 21.45 -4.65 4.28
CA GLY A 14 20.70 -5.20 5.40
C GLY A 14 19.60 -4.30 5.98
N ARG A 15 19.32 -3.15 5.37
CA ARG A 15 18.24 -2.26 5.80
C ARG A 15 16.87 -2.82 5.39
N GLU A 16 15.91 -2.62 6.27
CA GLU A 16 14.54 -3.08 6.01
C GLU A 16 13.81 -2.15 5.03
N LEU A 17 13.25 -2.74 3.98
CA LEU A 17 12.28 -2.06 3.14
C LEU A 17 10.89 -2.26 3.73
N VAL A 18 10.25 -1.16 4.09
CA VAL A 18 8.97 -1.14 4.79
C VAL A 18 7.84 -0.81 3.82
N VAL A 19 6.76 -1.59 3.87
CA VAL A 19 5.50 -1.25 3.22
C VAL A 19 4.45 -1.04 4.30
N VAL A 20 3.89 0.15 4.33
CA VAL A 20 2.78 0.51 5.21
C VAL A 20 1.47 0.21 4.49
N TRP A 21 0.56 -0.53 5.14
CA TRP A 21 -0.78 -0.81 4.63
C TRP A 21 -1.82 -0.04 5.44
N ILE A 22 -2.75 0.60 4.75
CA ILE A 22 -3.80 1.42 5.34
C ILE A 22 -5.15 1.02 4.74
N ALA A 23 -6.10 0.70 5.59
CA ALA A 23 -7.49 0.41 5.25
C ALA A 23 -8.35 0.47 6.53
N SER A 24 -9.67 0.32 6.42
CA SER A 24 -10.52 0.11 7.60
C SER A 24 -10.30 -1.28 8.22
N GLU A 25 -10.67 -1.46 9.48
CA GLU A 25 -10.56 -2.77 10.16
C GLU A 25 -11.35 -3.86 9.42
N ALA A 26 -12.53 -3.52 8.93
CA ALA A 26 -13.35 -4.43 8.14
C ALA A 26 -12.65 -4.89 6.86
N ASN A 27 -11.95 -3.97 6.18
CA ASN A 27 -11.15 -4.31 5.00
C ASN A 27 -9.94 -5.15 5.38
N PHE A 28 -9.22 -4.84 6.47
CA PHE A 28 -8.09 -5.66 6.91
C PHE A 28 -8.49 -7.11 7.23
N ALA A 29 -9.64 -7.31 7.85
CA ALA A 29 -10.17 -8.66 8.10
C ALA A 29 -10.38 -9.48 6.82
N ARG A 30 -10.53 -8.82 5.67
CA ARG A 30 -10.75 -9.43 4.36
C ARG A 30 -9.54 -9.31 3.41
N LEU A 31 -8.40 -8.84 3.88
CA LEU A 31 -7.23 -8.53 3.04
C LEU A 31 -6.80 -9.71 2.16
N GLU A 32 -6.67 -10.90 2.73
CA GLU A 32 -6.21 -12.08 1.99
C GLU A 32 -7.26 -12.55 0.95
N GLN A 33 -8.55 -12.41 1.26
CA GLN A 33 -9.60 -12.68 0.27
C GLN A 33 -9.57 -11.65 -0.85
N ASN A 34 -9.42 -10.37 -0.52
CA ASN A 34 -9.32 -9.29 -1.52
C ASN A 34 -8.13 -9.49 -2.46
N LYS A 35 -6.97 -9.91 -1.94
CA LYS A 35 -5.79 -10.25 -2.77
C LYS A 35 -6.09 -11.38 -3.75
N LYS A 36 -6.77 -12.44 -3.30
CA LYS A 36 -7.17 -13.55 -4.18
C LYS A 36 -8.13 -13.07 -5.27
N ASN A 37 -9.09 -12.23 -4.92
CA ASN A 37 -10.02 -11.66 -5.86
C ASN A 37 -9.30 -10.79 -6.92
N LEU A 38 -8.39 -9.90 -6.48
CA LEU A 38 -7.59 -9.06 -7.37
C LEU A 38 -6.74 -9.91 -8.33
N ALA A 39 -6.08 -10.96 -7.83
CA ALA A 39 -5.31 -11.88 -8.67
C ALA A 39 -6.22 -12.59 -9.70
N ARG A 40 -7.43 -12.95 -9.31
CA ARG A 40 -8.38 -13.60 -10.21
C ARG A 40 -8.96 -12.62 -11.24
N ILE A 41 -9.16 -11.34 -10.87
CA ILE A 41 -9.56 -10.28 -11.80
C ILE A 41 -8.42 -9.99 -12.81
N ALA A 42 -7.18 -10.01 -12.36
CA ALA A 42 -6.02 -9.79 -13.24
C ALA A 42 -5.83 -10.90 -14.29
N ASP A 43 -6.29 -12.12 -13.99
CA ASP A 43 -6.34 -13.22 -14.96
C ASP A 43 -7.74 -13.85 -14.97
N PRO A 44 -8.69 -13.28 -15.74
CA PRO A 44 -10.08 -13.73 -15.77
C PRO A 44 -10.33 -14.94 -16.67
N ARG A 45 -9.31 -15.54 -17.24
CA ARG A 45 -9.48 -16.71 -18.15
C ARG A 45 -10.25 -17.83 -17.46
N GLY A 46 -11.26 -18.35 -18.16
CA GLY A 46 -12.13 -19.41 -17.64
C GLY A 46 -13.21 -18.94 -16.64
N LEU A 47 -13.36 -17.62 -16.43
CA LEU A 47 -14.52 -17.06 -15.73
C LEU A 47 -15.63 -16.70 -16.72
N SER A 48 -16.86 -16.92 -16.31
CA SER A 48 -18.02 -16.35 -16.94
C SER A 48 -18.15 -14.85 -16.65
N GLU A 49 -18.91 -14.15 -17.46
CA GLU A 49 -19.18 -12.71 -17.27
C GLU A 49 -19.86 -12.43 -15.91
N ALA A 50 -20.76 -13.33 -15.48
CA ALA A 50 -21.43 -13.23 -14.18
C ALA A 50 -20.43 -13.35 -12.99
N GLU A 51 -19.47 -14.29 -13.09
CA GLU A 51 -18.42 -14.46 -12.07
C GLU A 51 -17.49 -13.24 -12.00
N VAL A 52 -17.10 -12.69 -13.15
CA VAL A 52 -16.29 -11.46 -13.19
C VAL A 52 -17.03 -10.30 -12.52
N LYS A 53 -18.31 -10.13 -12.84
CA LYS A 53 -19.16 -9.08 -12.24
C LYS A 53 -19.28 -9.26 -10.72
N ALA A 54 -19.45 -10.48 -10.25
CA ALA A 54 -19.51 -10.77 -8.81
C ALA A 54 -18.18 -10.47 -8.11
N LEU A 55 -17.06 -10.84 -8.71
CA LEU A 55 -15.72 -10.52 -8.18
C LEU A 55 -15.50 -9.02 -8.10
N LEU A 56 -15.83 -8.26 -9.14
CA LEU A 56 -15.69 -6.81 -9.15
C LEU A 56 -16.55 -6.14 -8.07
N ALA A 57 -17.74 -6.64 -7.82
CA ALA A 57 -18.64 -6.11 -6.78
C ALA A 57 -18.11 -6.36 -5.35
N ASP A 58 -17.40 -7.48 -5.14
CA ASP A 58 -16.87 -7.88 -3.82
C ASP A 58 -15.44 -7.42 -3.56
N THR A 59 -14.76 -6.81 -4.54
CA THR A 59 -13.34 -6.48 -4.48
C THR A 59 -13.12 -4.99 -4.30
N LYS A 60 -12.28 -4.62 -3.34
CA LYS A 60 -11.80 -3.25 -3.19
C LYS A 60 -10.49 -3.07 -3.97
N PRO A 61 -10.34 -1.95 -4.69
CA PRO A 61 -9.09 -1.68 -5.41
C PRO A 61 -7.92 -1.47 -4.44
N HIS A 62 -6.73 -1.80 -4.91
CA HIS A 62 -5.48 -1.54 -4.21
C HIS A 62 -4.72 -0.42 -4.93
N TYR A 63 -4.34 0.59 -4.17
CA TYR A 63 -3.55 1.72 -4.65
C TYR A 63 -2.18 1.74 -3.95
N HIS A 64 -1.11 1.61 -4.74
CA HIS A 64 0.26 1.61 -4.23
C HIS A 64 0.96 2.92 -4.55
N LEU A 65 1.59 3.50 -3.53
CA LEU A 65 2.41 4.70 -3.63
C LEU A 65 3.85 4.33 -3.26
N MET A 66 4.79 4.74 -4.10
CA MET A 66 6.22 4.49 -3.87
C MET A 66 7.01 5.77 -4.07
N GLY A 67 7.91 6.06 -3.14
CA GLY A 67 8.84 7.18 -3.19
C GLY A 67 10.27 6.75 -2.93
N GLY A 68 11.21 7.67 -3.17
CA GLY A 68 12.63 7.42 -2.91
C GLY A 68 13.24 6.31 -3.76
N LEU A 69 12.77 6.15 -5.01
CA LEU A 69 13.40 5.22 -5.97
C LEU A 69 14.83 5.69 -6.31
N HIS A 70 15.00 7.00 -6.47
CA HIS A 70 16.30 7.63 -6.55
C HIS A 70 16.56 8.30 -5.20
N SER A 71 17.58 7.84 -4.51
CA SER A 71 17.87 8.20 -3.11
C SER A 71 18.10 9.70 -2.85
N GLY A 72 18.58 10.45 -3.86
CA GLY A 72 18.74 11.90 -3.80
C GLY A 72 17.43 12.70 -3.83
N GLU A 73 16.32 12.06 -4.24
CA GLU A 73 14.99 12.69 -4.30
C GLU A 73 14.29 12.54 -2.95
N THR A 74 14.57 13.44 -2.02
CA THR A 74 14.13 13.31 -0.62
C THR A 74 12.66 13.68 -0.41
N GLY A 75 12.12 14.61 -1.21
CA GLY A 75 10.75 15.12 -1.06
C GLY A 75 9.66 14.04 -1.10
N PRO A 76 9.66 13.09 -2.07
CA PRO A 76 8.66 12.04 -2.13
C PRO A 76 8.63 11.15 -0.88
N SER A 77 9.79 10.81 -0.31
CA SER A 77 9.87 9.97 0.90
C SER A 77 9.24 10.68 2.10
N GLU A 78 9.58 11.95 2.32
CA GLU A 78 9.03 12.75 3.42
C GLU A 78 7.50 12.94 3.25
N MET A 79 7.05 13.28 2.05
CA MET A 79 5.63 13.43 1.75
C MET A 79 4.85 12.14 1.99
N LEU A 80 5.40 10.98 1.61
CA LEU A 80 4.72 9.70 1.78
C LEU A 80 4.67 9.26 3.24
N MET A 81 5.63 9.61 4.07
CA MET A 81 5.55 9.38 5.52
C MET A 81 4.44 10.22 6.16
N GLU A 82 4.35 11.51 5.81
CA GLU A 82 3.26 12.39 6.27
C GLU A 82 1.89 11.89 5.77
N LEU A 83 1.80 11.50 4.49
CA LEU A 83 0.56 10.95 3.94
C LEU A 83 0.13 9.67 4.66
N ALA A 84 1.06 8.75 4.95
CA ALA A 84 0.78 7.53 5.70
C ALA A 84 0.22 7.86 7.08
N TYR A 85 0.84 8.81 7.79
CA TYR A 85 0.38 9.28 9.09
C TYR A 85 -1.05 9.85 9.01
N ARG A 86 -1.31 10.76 8.06
CA ARG A 86 -2.65 11.35 7.88
C ARG A 86 -3.70 10.32 7.51
N LEU A 87 -3.42 9.46 6.56
CA LEU A 87 -4.34 8.39 6.17
C LEU A 87 -4.63 7.42 7.32
N ALA A 88 -3.69 7.23 8.24
CA ALA A 88 -3.88 6.38 9.40
C ALA A 88 -4.67 7.06 10.53
N THR A 89 -4.50 8.38 10.74
CA THR A 89 -4.97 9.06 11.96
C THR A 89 -6.12 10.03 11.76
N GLU A 90 -6.22 10.67 10.59
CA GLU A 90 -7.29 11.65 10.34
C GLU A 90 -8.68 11.00 10.31
N THR A 91 -9.66 11.76 10.79
CA THR A 91 -11.08 11.35 10.86
C THR A 91 -11.97 12.11 9.88
N SER A 92 -11.38 12.88 8.95
CA SER A 92 -12.13 13.58 7.92
C SER A 92 -12.96 12.61 7.07
N PRO A 93 -14.11 13.06 6.52
CA PRO A 93 -14.98 12.19 5.70
C PRO A 93 -14.23 11.56 4.52
N ILE A 94 -13.36 12.32 3.85
CA ILE A 94 -12.61 11.83 2.70
C ILE A 94 -11.60 10.74 3.11
N VAL A 95 -10.88 10.90 4.21
CA VAL A 95 -9.92 9.91 4.68
C VAL A 95 -10.64 8.64 5.17
N SER A 96 -11.77 8.78 5.84
CA SER A 96 -12.61 7.66 6.23
C SER A 96 -13.11 6.89 4.99
N GLN A 97 -13.57 7.60 3.97
CA GLN A 97 -14.01 7.00 2.72
C GLN A 97 -12.88 6.26 1.98
N ILE A 98 -11.67 6.83 1.96
CA ILE A 98 -10.49 6.16 1.40
C ILE A 98 -10.24 4.83 2.09
N ARG A 99 -10.19 4.80 3.43
CA ARG A 99 -9.98 3.56 4.19
C ARG A 99 -11.07 2.52 3.96
N ASP A 100 -12.32 2.95 3.76
CA ASP A 100 -13.44 2.04 3.56
C ASP A 100 -13.54 1.51 2.12
N GLN A 101 -13.07 2.26 1.14
CA GLN A 101 -13.22 1.91 -0.28
C GLN A 101 -11.96 1.35 -0.91
N LEU A 102 -10.79 1.54 -0.30
CA LEU A 102 -9.50 1.18 -0.87
C LEU A 102 -8.65 0.39 0.13
N TYR A 103 -7.70 -0.38 -0.43
CA TYR A 103 -6.46 -0.73 0.24
C TYR A 103 -5.37 0.19 -0.26
N VAL A 104 -4.76 0.96 0.61
CA VAL A 104 -3.62 1.81 0.26
C VAL A 104 -2.35 1.15 0.80
N SER A 105 -1.32 1.03 -0.02
CA SER A 105 0.01 0.66 0.46
C SER A 105 1.04 1.71 0.07
N ILE A 106 1.99 1.96 0.95
CA ILE A 106 2.98 3.02 0.80
C ILE A 106 4.37 2.44 1.07
N THR A 107 5.28 2.57 0.10
CA THR A 107 6.71 2.34 0.27
C THR A 107 7.41 3.70 0.28
N PRO A 108 7.76 4.26 1.45
CA PRO A 108 8.27 5.62 1.52
C PRO A 108 9.71 5.75 1.01
N ALA A 109 10.52 4.69 1.10
CA ALA A 109 11.90 4.67 0.64
C ALA A 109 12.19 3.37 -0.10
N ALA A 110 12.17 3.40 -1.43
CA ALA A 110 12.44 2.23 -2.25
C ALA A 110 13.94 1.93 -2.36
N ASP A 111 14.80 2.95 -2.23
CA ASP A 111 16.26 2.82 -2.13
C ASP A 111 16.72 3.27 -0.73
N ALA A 112 16.54 2.39 0.26
CA ALA A 112 16.89 2.67 1.66
C ALA A 112 18.41 2.81 1.86
N ASP A 113 19.22 2.01 1.18
CA ASP A 113 20.67 2.04 1.29
C ASP A 113 21.24 3.33 0.69
N GLY A 114 20.77 3.71 -0.50
CA GLY A 114 21.15 4.96 -1.14
C GLY A 114 20.70 6.19 -0.34
N ARG A 115 19.56 6.13 0.35
CA ARG A 115 19.07 7.20 1.22
C ARG A 115 20.06 7.45 2.38
N ASP A 116 20.49 6.42 3.06
CA ASP A 116 21.46 6.53 4.16
C ASP A 116 22.80 7.08 3.68
N ARG A 117 23.30 6.57 2.55
CA ARG A 117 24.54 7.10 1.93
C ARG A 117 24.47 8.59 1.63
N ASN A 118 23.29 9.10 1.20
CA ASN A 118 23.11 10.53 0.95
C ASN A 118 23.08 11.37 2.23
N VAL A 119 22.74 10.79 3.37
CA VAL A 119 22.74 11.49 4.66
C VAL A 119 24.16 11.50 5.26
N ASP A 120 24.94 10.45 5.04
CA ASP A 120 26.28 10.28 5.59
C ASP A 120 27.37 11.06 4.82
N TRP A 121 27.03 11.67 3.70
CA TRP A 121 27.92 12.51 2.90
C TRP A 121 27.63 14.00 3.14
#